data_91874db8ebaa8c81d4952514d38869b0
#
_entry.id   91874db8ebaa8c81d4952514d38869b0
#
_cell.length_a   1.000
_cell.length_b   1.000
_cell.length_c   1.000
_cell.angle_alpha   90.00
_cell.angle_beta   90.00
_cell.angle_gamma   90.00
#
_symmetry.space_group_name_H-M   'P 1'
#
loop_
_entity.id
_entity.type
_entity.pdbx_description
1 polymer ?
#
loop_
_entity_poly.entity_id
_entity_poly.type
_entity_poly.pdbx_seq_one_letter_code
_entity_poly.pdbx_strand_id
1 'polypeptide(L)'
;MKNLKYKSILIFIILSQNLFANQYSLSGYIRDIASGEPLIGANIFVEGTSIGSATDKTGLYRIDGLEEGSYSFKASYIGYKSSSEQIDIKGENKDIFLDFNLNYMMLEGNEVIVTAQARGQMDAINRQLNSKSLVNIISSDRIQELPDANAAETVARVPGVSIRREGGEGNKVIIRGLSPKYNNITVNGVKLASTDNNDRSTDLSMISQYMLDGIEVTKAGTPDQDSDVLGGTVNFLLRKAKPGLHGNLITQGMNNGLKNTYDDNKFVFDLSNRFFNNRLGILMQVDLENRNRSSHEIGAGYNLVGETLDTINPLYLTSLNLN
;
A
#
# COMPACT_ATOMS: atom_id res chain seq x y z
N MET A 1 -36.48 43.44 48.81
CA MET A 1 -35.76 42.20 48.51
C MET A 1 -36.08 41.57 47.12
N LYS A 2 -37.20 41.85 46.46
CA LYS A 2 -37.51 41.31 45.11
C LYS A 2 -36.66 41.90 43.98
N ASN A 3 -36.29 43.18 44.04
CA ASN A 3 -35.52 43.84 42.97
C ASN A 3 -34.05 43.45 42.89
N LEU A 4 -33.48 42.84 43.93
CA LEU A 4 -32.10 42.43 43.97
C LEU A 4 -31.83 41.07 43.13
N LYS A 5 -32.88 40.21 43.21
CA LYS A 5 -32.81 38.92 42.43
C LYS A 5 -32.86 39.13 40.91
N TYR A 6 -33.63 40.08 40.41
CA TYR A 6 -33.71 40.38 38.99
C TYR A 6 -32.48 41.11 38.50
N LYS A 7 -31.79 41.92 39.27
CA LYS A 7 -30.50 42.53 38.91
C LYS A 7 -29.39 41.50 38.82
N SER A 8 -29.36 40.50 39.73
CA SER A 8 -28.35 39.41 39.63
C SER A 8 -28.57 38.50 38.43
N ILE A 9 -29.82 38.20 38.04
CA ILE A 9 -30.17 37.42 36.86
C ILE A 9 -29.82 38.18 35.58
N LEU A 10 -30.08 39.50 35.54
CA LEU A 10 -29.74 40.33 34.39
C LEU A 10 -28.24 40.45 34.18
N ILE A 11 -27.45 40.57 35.26
CA ILE A 11 -25.99 40.57 35.20
C ILE A 11 -25.43 39.22 34.72
N PHE A 12 -26.02 38.09 35.12
CA PHE A 12 -25.63 36.75 34.68
C PHE A 12 -25.95 36.53 33.19
N ILE A 13 -27.06 37.04 32.67
CA ILE A 13 -27.42 36.98 31.24
C ILE A 13 -26.50 37.87 30.41
N ILE A 14 -26.09 39.04 30.90
CA ILE A 14 -25.14 39.92 30.18
C ILE A 14 -23.74 39.33 30.18
N LEU A 15 -23.30 38.64 31.24
CA LEU A 15 -22.00 37.93 31.26
C LEU A 15 -21.97 36.69 30.35
N SER A 16 -23.12 36.06 30.10
CA SER A 16 -23.18 34.87 29.23
C SER A 16 -23.11 35.17 27.71
N GLN A 17 -23.28 36.43 27.32
CA GLN A 17 -23.29 36.83 25.90
C GLN A 17 -21.88 37.05 25.30
N ASN A 18 -20.82 37.08 26.12
CA ASN A 18 -19.44 37.27 25.62
C ASN A 18 -18.69 35.94 25.36
N LEU A 19 -19.34 34.79 25.37
CA LEU A 19 -18.72 33.48 25.17
C LEU A 19 -18.78 32.98 23.75
N PHE A 20 -19.21 33.77 22.77
CA PHE A 20 -18.98 33.48 21.37
C PHE A 20 -17.62 34.05 20.96
N ALA A 21 -16.53 33.39 21.38
CA ALA A 21 -15.22 33.62 20.81
C ALA A 21 -15.31 33.43 19.29
N ASN A 22 -14.85 34.42 18.53
CA ASN A 22 -14.69 34.24 17.08
C ASN A 22 -13.73 33.09 16.85
N GLN A 23 -14.26 31.94 16.47
CA GLN A 23 -13.47 30.77 16.18
C GLN A 23 -13.10 30.79 14.70
N TYR A 24 -11.82 30.65 14.45
CA TYR A 24 -11.24 30.52 13.11
C TYR A 24 -10.91 29.07 12.82
N SER A 25 -10.94 28.71 11.56
CA SER A 25 -10.44 27.42 11.08
C SER A 25 -9.25 27.61 10.14
N LEU A 26 -8.25 26.76 10.30
CA LEU A 26 -7.13 26.65 9.37
C LEU A 26 -7.23 25.32 8.62
N SER A 27 -7.15 25.37 7.31
CA SER A 27 -7.14 24.19 6.45
C SER A 27 -6.08 24.32 5.36
N GLY A 28 -5.68 23.22 4.74
CA GLY A 28 -4.72 23.23 3.65
C GLY A 28 -4.20 21.84 3.36
N TYR A 29 -3.30 21.72 2.40
CA TYR A 29 -2.70 20.47 2.00
C TYR A 29 -1.25 20.39 2.43
N ILE A 30 -0.82 19.17 2.82
CA ILE A 30 0.58 18.86 3.03
C ILE A 30 1.04 17.91 1.93
N ARG A 31 2.06 18.33 1.17
CA ARG A 31 2.54 17.62 -0.03
C ARG A 31 4.05 17.48 -0.03
N ASP A 32 4.53 16.48 -0.75
CA ASP A 32 5.95 16.36 -1.10
C ASP A 32 6.30 17.41 -2.16
N ILE A 33 7.35 18.20 -1.91
CA ILE A 33 7.78 19.29 -2.80
C ILE A 33 8.29 18.77 -4.15
N ALA A 34 8.86 17.57 -4.20
CA ALA A 34 9.47 17.01 -5.40
C ALA A 34 8.46 16.29 -6.30
N SER A 35 7.52 15.54 -5.71
CA SER A 35 6.54 14.75 -6.46
C SER A 35 5.18 15.42 -6.57
N GLY A 36 4.87 16.39 -5.68
CA GLY A 36 3.54 16.98 -5.54
C GLY A 36 2.50 16.02 -4.94
N GLU A 37 2.91 14.83 -4.51
CA GLU A 37 2.01 13.84 -3.93
C GLU A 37 1.57 14.25 -2.52
N PRO A 38 0.30 13.94 -2.13
CA PRO A 38 -0.19 14.23 -0.80
C PRO A 38 0.50 13.38 0.26
N LEU A 39 0.92 13.98 1.37
CA LEU A 39 1.48 13.27 2.51
C LEU A 39 0.36 12.88 3.48
N ILE A 40 -0.07 11.64 3.44
CA ILE A 40 -1.17 11.08 4.22
C ILE A 40 -0.73 10.81 5.65
N GLY A 41 -1.46 11.35 6.65
CA GLY A 41 -1.10 11.20 8.06
C GLY A 41 0.05 12.11 8.50
N ALA A 42 0.39 13.13 7.72
CA ALA A 42 1.30 14.17 8.16
C ALA A 42 0.67 14.98 9.30
N ASN A 43 1.47 15.31 10.31
CA ASN A 43 1.01 16.06 11.46
C ASN A 43 1.22 17.55 11.24
N ILE A 44 0.21 18.36 11.59
CA ILE A 44 0.32 19.79 11.73
C ILE A 44 -0.13 20.21 13.12
N PHE A 45 0.63 21.05 13.77
CA PHE A 45 0.30 21.51 15.12
C PHE A 45 0.83 22.93 15.35
N VAL A 46 0.21 23.61 16.33
CA VAL A 46 0.67 24.92 16.82
C VAL A 46 1.84 24.68 17.78
N GLU A 47 2.98 25.25 17.48
CA GLU A 47 4.19 25.12 18.32
C GLU A 47 3.93 25.57 19.75
N GLY A 48 4.32 24.74 20.72
CA GLY A 48 4.14 25.01 22.14
C GLY A 48 2.75 24.68 22.71
N THR A 49 1.86 24.11 21.90
CA THR A 49 0.51 23.70 22.32
C THR A 49 0.18 22.25 21.96
N SER A 50 -0.97 21.76 22.41
CA SER A 50 -1.53 20.47 21.96
C SER A 50 -2.54 20.59 20.82
N ILE A 51 -2.69 21.79 20.24
CA ILE A 51 -3.63 22.05 19.15
C ILE A 51 -2.98 21.58 17.83
N GLY A 52 -3.65 20.66 17.14
CA GLY A 52 -3.13 20.12 15.89
C GLY A 52 -4.10 19.16 15.20
N SER A 53 -3.73 18.70 14.03
CA SER A 53 -4.49 17.76 13.20
C SER A 53 -3.53 16.90 12.39
N ALA A 54 -4.05 15.83 11.79
CA ALA A 54 -3.33 15.01 10.81
C ALA A 54 -4.03 15.09 9.45
N THR A 55 -3.26 14.96 8.39
CA THR A 55 -3.80 14.96 7.03
C THR A 55 -4.59 13.68 6.73
N ASP A 56 -5.64 13.84 5.95
CA ASP A 56 -6.46 12.75 5.42
C ASP A 56 -5.82 12.07 4.19
N LYS A 57 -6.58 11.20 3.51
CA LYS A 57 -6.15 10.46 2.30
C LYS A 57 -5.82 11.36 1.11
N THR A 58 -6.27 12.60 1.11
CA THR A 58 -6.00 13.59 0.06
C THR A 58 -4.87 14.55 0.43
N GLY A 59 -4.29 14.38 1.63
CA GLY A 59 -3.31 15.29 2.19
C GLY A 59 -3.93 16.55 2.80
N LEU A 60 -5.27 16.63 2.90
CA LEU A 60 -5.97 17.76 3.50
C LEU A 60 -5.95 17.65 5.02
N TYR A 61 -5.67 18.77 5.69
CA TYR A 61 -5.81 18.92 7.14
C TYR A 61 -6.80 20.01 7.49
N ARG A 62 -7.34 19.99 8.72
CA ARG A 62 -8.18 21.03 9.28
C ARG A 62 -7.96 21.14 10.78
N ILE A 63 -7.80 22.39 11.26
CA ILE A 63 -7.72 22.76 12.67
C ILE A 63 -8.81 23.78 12.93
N ASP A 64 -9.76 23.44 13.79
CA ASP A 64 -10.87 24.31 14.17
C ASP A 64 -10.65 24.91 15.57
N GLY A 65 -11.36 25.98 15.89
CA GLY A 65 -11.38 26.55 17.24
C GLY A 65 -10.21 27.45 17.57
N LEU A 66 -9.56 28.04 16.57
CA LEU A 66 -8.49 29.01 16.76
C LEU A 66 -9.11 30.37 17.15
N GLU A 67 -8.44 31.09 18.02
CA GLU A 67 -8.78 32.45 18.40
C GLU A 67 -7.93 33.47 17.61
N GLU A 68 -8.27 34.75 17.71
CA GLU A 68 -7.40 35.79 17.16
C GLU A 68 -6.04 35.79 17.85
N GLY A 69 -4.97 35.81 17.06
CA GLY A 69 -3.62 35.76 17.59
C GLY A 69 -2.58 35.42 16.53
N SER A 70 -1.32 35.44 16.93
CA SER A 70 -0.19 35.02 16.10
C SER A 70 0.20 33.60 16.46
N TYR A 71 0.20 32.72 15.48
CA TYR A 71 0.46 31.29 15.64
C TYR A 71 1.63 30.86 14.76
N SER A 72 2.49 30.00 15.30
CA SER A 72 3.50 29.27 14.54
C SER A 72 2.99 27.86 14.32
N PHE A 73 2.62 27.54 13.06
CA PHE A 73 2.19 26.21 12.66
C PHE A 73 3.38 25.42 12.14
N LYS A 74 3.54 24.21 12.64
CA LYS A 74 4.59 23.29 12.21
C LYS A 74 4.00 22.05 11.60
N ALA A 75 4.35 21.82 10.33
CA ALA A 75 4.05 20.59 9.62
C ALA A 75 5.23 19.62 9.74
N SER A 76 4.95 18.36 10.06
CA SER A 76 5.96 17.31 10.19
C SER A 76 5.45 15.99 9.64
N TYR A 77 6.35 15.26 9.00
CA TYR A 77 6.09 13.92 8.49
C TYR A 77 7.35 13.07 8.60
N ILE A 78 7.18 11.77 8.85
CA ILE A 78 8.32 10.87 9.03
C ILE A 78 9.17 10.83 7.75
N GLY A 79 10.48 11.09 7.88
CA GLY A 79 11.39 11.14 6.75
C GLY A 79 11.41 12.48 6.00
N TYR A 80 10.72 13.51 6.50
CA TYR A 80 10.69 14.84 5.89
C TYR A 80 11.22 15.91 6.85
N LYS A 81 11.85 16.92 6.27
CA LYS A 81 12.21 18.12 7.02
C LYS A 81 10.94 18.87 7.39
N SER A 82 10.74 19.08 8.68
CA SER A 82 9.59 19.86 9.15
C SER A 82 9.67 21.30 8.63
N SER A 83 8.49 21.86 8.29
CA SER A 83 8.33 23.26 7.88
C SER A 83 7.47 23.98 8.91
N SER A 84 7.85 25.22 9.25
CA SER A 84 7.06 26.07 10.16
C SER A 84 6.72 27.38 9.45
N GLU A 85 5.46 27.80 9.59
CA GLU A 85 4.93 29.04 9.02
C GLU A 85 4.23 29.82 10.14
N GLN A 86 4.48 31.13 10.18
CA GLN A 86 3.86 32.03 11.14
C GLN A 86 2.71 32.79 10.49
N ILE A 87 1.52 32.73 11.12
CA ILE A 87 0.32 33.38 10.63
C ILE A 87 -0.32 34.21 11.75
N ASP A 88 -0.71 35.42 11.39
CA ASP A 88 -1.53 36.29 12.23
C ASP A 88 -3.01 36.06 11.87
N ILE A 89 -3.75 35.44 12.77
CA ILE A 89 -5.18 35.23 12.65
C ILE A 89 -5.88 36.49 13.14
N LYS A 90 -6.54 37.22 12.23
CA LYS A 90 -7.31 38.43 12.53
C LYS A 90 -8.28 38.76 11.41
N GLY A 91 -9.35 39.45 11.73
CA GLY A 91 -10.31 39.99 10.76
C GLY A 91 -11.56 39.15 10.59
N GLU A 92 -12.34 39.41 9.55
CA GLU A 92 -13.65 38.80 9.32
C GLU A 92 -13.64 37.42 8.67
N ASN A 93 -12.51 37.06 8.03
CA ASN A 93 -12.38 35.78 7.32
C ASN A 93 -12.07 34.66 8.32
N LYS A 94 -13.07 33.81 8.60
CA LYS A 94 -12.97 32.74 9.59
C LYS A 94 -12.30 31.47 9.04
N ASP A 95 -12.21 31.31 7.74
CA ASP A 95 -11.56 30.17 7.08
C ASP A 95 -10.25 30.63 6.45
N ILE A 96 -9.15 30.13 7.00
CA ILE A 96 -7.77 30.42 6.54
C ILE A 96 -7.26 29.20 5.79
N PHE A 97 -6.59 29.41 4.68
CA PHE A 97 -6.02 28.36 3.88
C PHE A 97 -4.48 28.48 3.81
N LEU A 98 -3.76 27.41 4.18
CA LEU A 98 -2.33 27.34 4.18
C LEU A 98 -1.83 25.97 3.74
N ASP A 99 -1.04 25.93 2.68
CA ASP A 99 -0.42 24.69 2.20
C ASP A 99 1.03 24.57 2.70
N PHE A 100 1.44 23.34 3.03
CA PHE A 100 2.81 23.00 3.35
C PHE A 100 3.39 22.07 2.29
N ASN A 101 4.56 22.44 1.77
CA ASN A 101 5.35 21.59 0.90
C ASN A 101 6.58 21.14 1.69
N LEU A 102 6.61 19.85 2.06
CA LEU A 102 7.71 19.29 2.82
C LEU A 102 8.77 18.73 1.90
N ASN A 103 10.03 18.97 2.26
CA ASN A 103 11.17 18.39 1.57
C ASN A 103 11.61 17.12 2.30
N TYR A 104 11.93 16.08 1.55
CA TYR A 104 12.47 14.86 2.13
C TYR A 104 13.78 15.16 2.87
N MET A 105 13.89 14.70 4.11
CA MET A 105 15.06 14.96 4.94
C MET A 105 16.12 13.88 4.70
N MET A 106 17.22 14.26 4.02
CA MET A 106 18.44 13.48 4.16
C MET A 106 18.97 13.68 5.59
N LEU A 107 19.01 12.61 6.38
CA LEU A 107 19.76 12.63 7.64
C LEU A 107 21.25 12.77 7.29
N GLU A 108 21.79 13.95 7.50
CA GLU A 108 23.24 14.20 7.48
C GLU A 108 23.87 13.50 8.70
N GLY A 109 24.21 12.26 8.53
CA GLY A 109 24.96 11.46 9.48
C GLY A 109 25.67 10.34 8.75
N ASN A 110 26.92 10.57 8.32
CA ASN A 110 27.73 9.66 7.52
C ASN A 110 26.99 9.17 6.26
N GLU A 111 27.40 9.69 5.13
CA GLU A 111 26.96 9.39 3.74
C GLU A 111 26.06 8.15 3.58
N VAL A 112 24.86 8.21 4.14
CA VAL A 112 23.80 7.28 3.76
C VAL A 112 23.17 7.90 2.52
N ILE A 113 23.57 7.41 1.36
CA ILE A 113 22.86 7.66 0.11
C ILE A 113 21.44 7.10 0.33
N VAL A 114 20.52 7.98 0.72
CA VAL A 114 19.08 7.62 0.81
C VAL A 114 18.60 7.51 -0.61
N THR A 115 18.71 6.31 -1.15
CA THR A 115 18.24 5.94 -2.48
C THR A 115 16.71 6.13 -2.55
N ALA A 116 16.16 6.24 -3.75
CA ALA A 116 14.72 6.18 -4.01
C ALA A 116 14.03 5.05 -3.23
N GLN A 117 14.73 3.96 -3.02
CA GLN A 117 14.43 2.78 -2.24
C GLN A 117 14.02 3.05 -0.78
N ALA A 118 14.73 3.93 -0.07
CA ALA A 118 14.37 4.28 1.30
C ALA A 118 13.05 5.08 1.37
N ARG A 119 12.75 5.88 0.34
CA ARG A 119 11.46 6.58 0.22
C ARG A 119 10.30 5.63 0.06
N GLY A 120 10.42 4.66 -0.85
CA GLY A 120 9.38 3.65 -1.08
C GLY A 120 9.09 2.82 0.17
N GLN A 121 10.12 2.44 0.93
CA GLN A 121 9.97 1.71 2.19
C GLN A 121 9.27 2.56 3.27
N MET A 122 9.63 3.84 3.40
CA MET A 122 9.00 4.74 4.38
C MET A 122 7.53 4.98 4.04
N ASP A 123 7.20 5.13 2.77
CA ASP A 123 5.83 5.30 2.32
C ASP A 123 4.98 4.04 2.63
N ALA A 124 5.53 2.86 2.40
CA ALA A 124 4.91 1.59 2.77
C ALA A 124 4.66 1.48 4.29
N ILE A 125 5.63 1.87 5.12
CA ILE A 125 5.51 1.89 6.59
C ILE A 125 4.41 2.88 7.02
N ASN A 126 4.39 4.09 6.44
CA ASN A 126 3.39 5.09 6.77
C ASN A 126 1.98 4.63 6.39
N ARG A 127 1.80 4.03 5.22
CA ARG A 127 0.51 3.43 4.81
C ARG A 127 0.10 2.31 5.77
N GLN A 128 1.03 1.48 6.22
CA GLN A 128 0.76 0.41 7.19
C GLN A 128 0.33 0.97 8.55
N LEU A 129 0.99 2.00 9.06
CA LEU A 129 0.66 2.64 10.33
C LEU A 129 -0.71 3.36 10.30
N ASN A 130 -1.07 3.95 9.15
CA ASN A 130 -2.33 4.67 8.97
C ASN A 130 -3.50 3.76 8.54
N SER A 131 -3.25 2.47 8.34
CA SER A 131 -4.30 1.53 7.96
C SER A 131 -5.21 1.19 9.15
N LYS A 132 -6.52 1.17 8.90
CA LYS A 132 -7.53 0.74 9.90
C LYS A 132 -7.53 -0.78 10.14
N SER A 133 -6.81 -1.55 9.35
CA SER A 133 -6.70 -3.01 9.44
C SER A 133 -5.25 -3.45 9.49
N LEU A 134 -5.00 -4.70 9.91
CA LEU A 134 -3.66 -5.30 9.87
C LEU A 134 -3.24 -5.57 8.42
N VAL A 135 -2.59 -4.59 7.81
CA VAL A 135 -2.07 -4.66 6.44
C VAL A 135 -0.56 -4.78 6.47
N ASN A 136 -0.01 -5.68 5.67
CA ASN A 136 1.41 -5.72 5.36
C ASN A 136 1.60 -5.14 3.95
N ILE A 137 2.48 -4.16 3.82
CA ILE A 137 2.74 -3.47 2.55
C ILE A 137 4.18 -3.75 2.12
N ILE A 138 4.35 -4.16 0.87
CA ILE A 138 5.66 -4.31 0.21
C ILE A 138 5.74 -3.21 -0.84
N SER A 139 6.79 -2.39 -0.77
CA SER A 139 7.03 -1.32 -1.75
C SER A 139 7.60 -1.85 -3.08
N SER A 140 7.49 -1.07 -4.15
CA SER A 140 8.06 -1.38 -5.46
C SER A 140 9.57 -1.67 -5.39
N ASP A 141 10.29 -0.88 -4.60
CA ASP A 141 11.74 -1.04 -4.46
C ASP A 141 12.09 -2.39 -3.81
N ARG A 142 11.32 -2.78 -2.78
CA ARG A 142 11.48 -4.08 -2.14
C ARG A 142 11.14 -5.25 -3.06
N ILE A 143 10.15 -5.06 -3.93
CA ILE A 143 9.79 -6.05 -4.95
C ILE A 143 10.96 -6.26 -5.93
N GLN A 144 11.61 -5.17 -6.35
CA GLN A 144 12.67 -5.20 -7.35
C GLN A 144 14.06 -5.61 -6.82
N GLU A 145 14.29 -5.52 -5.51
CA GLU A 145 15.54 -5.99 -4.87
C GLU A 145 15.77 -7.49 -5.05
N LEU A 146 14.72 -8.24 -5.24
CA LEU A 146 14.77 -9.69 -5.19
C LEU A 146 14.50 -10.28 -6.59
N PRO A 147 15.26 -11.29 -7.00
CA PRO A 147 15.12 -11.93 -8.31
C PRO A 147 13.92 -12.90 -8.31
N ASP A 148 12.76 -12.42 -7.93
CA ASP A 148 11.55 -13.22 -7.93
C ASP A 148 11.07 -13.48 -9.36
N ALA A 149 10.48 -14.65 -9.60
CA ALA A 149 10.02 -15.01 -10.93
C ALA A 149 8.77 -14.21 -11.32
N ASN A 150 7.85 -14.06 -10.37
CA ASN A 150 6.54 -13.43 -10.56
C ASN A 150 6.01 -12.84 -9.25
N ALA A 151 4.83 -12.21 -9.32
CA ALA A 151 4.18 -11.58 -8.17
C ALA A 151 3.85 -12.54 -7.03
N ALA A 152 3.56 -13.83 -7.31
CA ALA A 152 3.26 -14.82 -6.27
C ALA A 152 4.48 -15.06 -5.37
N GLU A 153 5.68 -15.18 -5.94
CA GLU A 153 6.92 -15.36 -5.19
C GLU A 153 7.18 -14.18 -4.25
N THR A 154 6.94 -12.97 -4.74
CA THR A 154 7.10 -11.76 -3.94
C THR A 154 6.12 -11.72 -2.76
N VAL A 155 4.85 -12.09 -2.97
CA VAL A 155 3.84 -12.12 -1.90
C VAL A 155 4.20 -13.16 -0.82
N ALA A 156 4.85 -14.26 -1.18
CA ALA A 156 5.26 -15.30 -0.25
C ALA A 156 6.23 -14.82 0.85
N ARG A 157 6.86 -13.66 0.65
CA ARG A 157 7.77 -13.05 1.63
C ARG A 157 7.03 -12.35 2.77
N VAL A 158 5.72 -12.16 2.64
CA VAL A 158 4.89 -11.59 3.71
C VAL A 158 4.70 -12.64 4.82
N PRO A 159 4.97 -12.33 6.09
CA PRO A 159 4.76 -13.27 7.20
C PRO A 159 3.35 -13.84 7.20
N GLY A 160 3.21 -15.16 7.31
CA GLY A 160 1.90 -15.86 7.31
C GLY A 160 1.28 -16.03 5.93
N VAL A 161 2.04 -15.78 4.88
CA VAL A 161 1.70 -16.10 3.50
C VAL A 161 2.63 -17.19 3.00
N SER A 162 2.09 -18.13 2.26
CA SER A 162 2.81 -19.14 1.51
C SER A 162 2.24 -19.26 0.10
N ILE A 163 2.89 -20.00 -0.77
CA ILE A 163 2.44 -20.17 -2.15
C ILE A 163 2.34 -21.64 -2.51
N ARG A 164 1.39 -21.94 -3.36
CA ARG A 164 1.37 -23.20 -4.10
C ARG A 164 2.25 -23.03 -5.32
N ARG A 165 3.04 -24.06 -5.60
CA ARG A 165 3.92 -24.11 -6.78
C ARG A 165 3.39 -25.14 -7.76
N GLU A 166 3.57 -24.84 -9.03
CA GLU A 166 3.27 -25.74 -10.14
C GLU A 166 4.36 -25.58 -11.19
N GLY A 167 4.96 -26.69 -11.61
CA GLY A 167 6.10 -26.65 -12.49
C GLY A 167 7.29 -25.85 -11.95
N GLY A 168 7.51 -25.86 -10.61
CA GLY A 168 8.60 -25.12 -9.95
C GLY A 168 8.34 -23.65 -9.67
N GLU A 169 7.26 -23.05 -10.19
CA GLU A 169 6.89 -21.64 -9.98
C GLU A 169 5.68 -21.46 -9.06
N GLY A 170 5.74 -20.38 -8.28
CA GLY A 170 4.59 -19.96 -7.47
C GLY A 170 3.44 -19.50 -8.36
N ASN A 171 2.25 -20.07 -8.18
CA ASN A 171 1.09 -19.70 -8.97
C ASN A 171 -0.09 -19.22 -8.12
N LYS A 172 -0.29 -19.76 -6.92
CA LYS A 172 -1.44 -19.41 -6.08
C LYS A 172 -0.98 -19.06 -4.67
N VAL A 173 -1.65 -18.05 -4.06
CA VAL A 173 -1.33 -17.57 -2.72
C VAL A 173 -2.16 -18.31 -1.67
N ILE A 174 -1.53 -18.67 -0.57
CA ILE A 174 -2.10 -19.30 0.62
C ILE A 174 -1.89 -18.35 1.78
N ILE A 175 -2.98 -17.85 2.37
CA ILE A 175 -2.91 -16.95 3.53
C ILE A 175 -3.39 -17.71 4.76
N ARG A 176 -2.60 -17.68 5.85
CA ARG A 176 -2.91 -18.37 7.11
C ARG A 176 -3.15 -19.88 6.96
N GLY A 177 -2.56 -20.53 5.96
CA GLY A 177 -2.75 -21.93 5.69
C GLY A 177 -4.09 -22.30 5.06
N LEU A 178 -4.95 -21.33 4.74
CA LEU A 178 -6.24 -21.57 4.09
C LEU A 178 -6.06 -21.76 2.59
N SER A 179 -6.86 -22.66 1.99
CA SER A 179 -6.84 -22.91 0.55
C SER A 179 -6.96 -21.62 -0.26
N PRO A 180 -6.24 -21.48 -1.40
CA PRO A 180 -6.25 -20.30 -2.26
C PRO A 180 -7.63 -19.78 -2.65
N LYS A 181 -8.64 -20.68 -2.74
CA LYS A 181 -10.03 -20.30 -3.06
C LYS A 181 -10.71 -19.39 -2.03
N TYR A 182 -10.16 -19.28 -0.81
CA TYR A 182 -10.65 -18.41 0.26
C TYR A 182 -9.95 -17.07 0.33
N ASN A 183 -9.03 -16.80 -0.59
CA ASN A 183 -8.32 -15.55 -0.68
C ASN A 183 -8.92 -14.67 -1.78
N ASN A 184 -8.93 -13.38 -1.56
CA ASN A 184 -9.29 -12.39 -2.56
C ASN A 184 -8.04 -11.79 -3.19
N ILE A 185 -8.00 -11.77 -4.51
CA ILE A 185 -6.91 -11.16 -5.27
C ILE A 185 -7.47 -9.97 -6.03
N THR A 186 -6.88 -8.80 -5.81
CA THR A 186 -7.32 -7.56 -6.45
C THR A 186 -6.14 -6.84 -7.12
N VAL A 187 -6.45 -6.05 -8.13
CA VAL A 187 -5.52 -5.12 -8.78
C VAL A 187 -6.11 -3.72 -8.66
N ASN A 188 -5.43 -2.82 -7.98
CA ASN A 188 -5.94 -1.48 -7.65
C ASN A 188 -7.34 -1.52 -7.01
N GLY A 189 -7.61 -2.53 -6.18
CA GLY A 189 -8.90 -2.75 -5.53
C GLY A 189 -9.96 -3.47 -6.38
N VAL A 190 -9.71 -3.74 -7.66
CA VAL A 190 -10.62 -4.47 -8.54
C VAL A 190 -10.34 -5.97 -8.45
N LYS A 191 -11.34 -6.76 -8.10
CA LYS A 191 -11.22 -8.23 -7.95
C LYS A 191 -10.86 -8.89 -9.27
N LEU A 192 -9.82 -9.72 -9.25
CA LEU A 192 -9.49 -10.58 -10.38
C LEU A 192 -10.40 -11.80 -10.40
N ALA A 193 -10.86 -12.15 -11.60
CA ALA A 193 -11.62 -13.38 -11.81
C ALA A 193 -10.73 -14.61 -11.59
N SER A 194 -11.35 -15.72 -11.18
CA SER A 194 -10.67 -17.01 -11.16
C SER A 194 -10.26 -17.42 -12.56
N THR A 195 -9.06 -17.96 -12.67
CA THR A 195 -8.52 -18.55 -13.91
C THR A 195 -8.76 -20.06 -13.99
N ASP A 196 -9.31 -20.65 -12.93
CA ASP A 196 -9.57 -22.08 -12.82
C ASP A 196 -11.08 -22.34 -12.85
N ASN A 197 -11.52 -23.25 -13.71
CA ASN A 197 -12.95 -23.60 -13.83
C ASN A 197 -13.47 -24.38 -12.63
N ASN A 198 -12.61 -25.10 -11.92
CA ASN A 198 -12.96 -25.98 -10.81
C ASN A 198 -12.63 -25.38 -9.44
N ASP A 199 -11.91 -24.26 -9.40
CA ASP A 199 -11.46 -23.62 -8.18
C ASP A 199 -11.62 -22.08 -8.31
N ARG A 200 -12.00 -21.41 -7.23
CA ARG A 200 -12.14 -19.94 -7.18
C ARG A 200 -10.79 -19.22 -7.04
N SER A 201 -9.70 -19.93 -7.13
CA SER A 201 -8.36 -19.34 -6.99
C SER A 201 -7.91 -18.64 -8.26
N THR A 202 -7.11 -17.60 -8.08
CA THR A 202 -6.49 -16.83 -9.17
C THR A 202 -5.04 -17.26 -9.33
N ASP A 203 -4.65 -17.55 -10.57
CA ASP A 203 -3.27 -17.82 -10.95
C ASP A 203 -2.51 -16.49 -11.11
N LEU A 204 -1.40 -16.35 -10.40
CA LEU A 204 -0.57 -15.15 -10.38
C LEU A 204 0.73 -15.29 -11.18
N SER A 205 0.96 -16.43 -11.83
CA SER A 205 2.19 -16.68 -12.58
C SER A 205 2.42 -15.69 -13.72
N MET A 206 1.32 -15.12 -14.27
CA MET A 206 1.37 -14.16 -15.37
C MET A 206 1.51 -12.70 -14.91
N ILE A 207 1.47 -12.44 -13.60
CA ILE A 207 1.60 -11.07 -13.09
C ILE A 207 3.08 -10.76 -12.92
N SER A 208 3.59 -9.88 -13.78
CA SER A 208 4.97 -9.40 -13.70
C SER A 208 5.18 -8.52 -12.47
N GLN A 209 6.23 -8.81 -11.72
CA GLN A 209 6.62 -7.96 -10.58
C GLN A 209 7.02 -6.53 -11.01
N TYR A 210 7.47 -6.34 -12.24
CA TYR A 210 7.94 -5.05 -12.74
C TYR A 210 6.82 -4.06 -13.04
N MET A 211 5.57 -4.53 -13.17
CA MET A 211 4.40 -3.65 -13.31
C MET A 211 3.85 -3.16 -11.98
N LEU A 212 4.39 -3.66 -10.85
CA LEU A 212 3.87 -3.38 -9.52
C LEU A 212 4.57 -2.17 -8.89
N ASP A 213 3.77 -1.30 -8.30
CA ASP A 213 4.19 -0.19 -7.43
C ASP A 213 4.21 -0.61 -5.96
N GLY A 214 3.44 -1.64 -5.63
CA GLY A 214 3.39 -2.21 -4.29
C GLY A 214 2.44 -3.39 -4.20
N ILE A 215 2.51 -4.08 -3.07
CA ILE A 215 1.61 -5.17 -2.73
C ILE A 215 1.09 -4.94 -1.32
N GLU A 216 -0.23 -4.94 -1.17
CA GLU A 216 -0.90 -4.83 0.13
C GLU A 216 -1.52 -6.19 0.48
N VAL A 217 -1.18 -6.72 1.64
CA VAL A 217 -1.75 -7.98 2.14
C VAL A 217 -2.52 -7.73 3.41
N THR A 218 -3.84 -7.82 3.32
CA THR A 218 -4.76 -7.72 4.46
C THR A 218 -5.13 -9.12 4.93
N LYS A 219 -4.79 -9.47 6.17
CA LYS A 219 -5.03 -10.80 6.72
C LYS A 219 -6.34 -10.93 7.49
N ALA A 220 -7.01 -9.84 7.78
CA ALA A 220 -8.32 -9.81 8.43
C ALA A 220 -9.32 -9.18 7.49
N GLY A 221 -10.44 -9.85 7.26
CA GLY A 221 -11.56 -9.27 6.51
C GLY A 221 -12.08 -8.01 7.20
N THR A 222 -12.35 -6.98 6.43
CA THR A 222 -13.08 -5.79 6.87
C THR A 222 -14.55 -5.93 6.45
N PRO A 223 -15.49 -5.24 7.14
CA PRO A 223 -16.92 -5.37 6.86
C PRO A 223 -17.34 -5.02 5.42
N ASP A 224 -16.48 -4.31 4.70
CA ASP A 224 -16.64 -3.89 3.30
C ASP A 224 -16.18 -4.95 2.29
N GLN A 225 -15.57 -6.05 2.75
CA GLN A 225 -15.11 -7.14 1.89
C GLN A 225 -16.16 -8.24 1.75
N ASP A 226 -16.05 -9.00 0.65
CA ASP A 226 -16.90 -10.16 0.41
C ASP A 226 -16.82 -11.17 1.57
N SER A 227 -17.95 -11.69 2.02
CA SER A 227 -18.04 -12.62 3.15
C SER A 227 -17.39 -13.99 2.90
N ASP A 228 -17.05 -14.31 1.65
CA ASP A 228 -16.37 -15.54 1.25
C ASP A 228 -14.82 -15.45 1.38
N VAL A 229 -14.29 -14.27 1.74
CA VAL A 229 -12.87 -14.03 1.93
C VAL A 229 -12.45 -14.36 3.36
N LEU A 230 -12.12 -15.62 3.61
CA LEU A 230 -11.73 -16.11 4.94
C LEU A 230 -10.23 -15.99 5.23
N GLY A 231 -9.40 -16.11 4.20
CA GLY A 231 -7.93 -16.07 4.33
C GLY A 231 -7.40 -14.65 4.43
N GLY A 232 -7.79 -13.83 3.51
CA GLY A 232 -7.35 -12.44 3.39
C GLY A 232 -7.39 -11.93 1.95
N THR A 233 -6.97 -10.70 1.78
CA THR A 233 -6.92 -10.03 0.47
C THR A 233 -5.48 -9.66 0.13
N VAL A 234 -5.07 -9.95 -1.11
CA VAL A 234 -3.85 -9.43 -1.72
C VAL A 234 -4.24 -8.40 -2.78
N ASN A 235 -3.82 -7.17 -2.60
CA ASN A 235 -4.06 -6.08 -3.54
C ASN A 235 -2.74 -5.69 -4.22
N PHE A 236 -2.67 -5.89 -5.51
CA PHE A 236 -1.57 -5.46 -6.34
C PHE A 236 -1.78 -4.03 -6.79
N LEU A 237 -0.89 -3.14 -6.43
CA LEU A 237 -0.89 -1.76 -6.87
C LEU A 237 -0.06 -1.64 -8.14
N LEU A 238 -0.66 -1.14 -9.22
CA LEU A 238 0.04 -0.95 -10.48
C LEU A 238 0.82 0.37 -10.48
N ARG A 239 1.98 0.35 -11.12
CA ARG A 239 2.78 1.54 -11.37
C ARG A 239 2.00 2.58 -12.16
N LYS A 240 2.18 3.83 -11.80
CA LYS A 240 1.59 4.97 -12.51
C LYS A 240 2.67 5.72 -13.28
N ALA A 241 2.28 6.31 -14.41
CA ALA A 241 3.18 7.18 -15.16
C ALA A 241 3.61 8.39 -14.31
N LYS A 242 4.90 8.64 -14.24
CA LYS A 242 5.50 9.82 -13.58
C LYS A 242 5.54 11.01 -14.55
N PRO A 243 5.56 12.27 -14.03
CA PRO A 243 5.77 13.44 -14.87
C PRO A 243 7.13 13.37 -15.59
N GLY A 244 7.15 13.73 -16.88
CA GLY A 244 8.33 13.61 -17.72
C GLY A 244 8.49 12.24 -18.38
N LEU A 245 9.37 12.16 -19.36
CA LEU A 245 9.66 10.92 -20.07
C LEU A 245 10.58 10.03 -19.21
N HIS A 246 10.09 8.86 -18.84
CA HIS A 246 10.85 7.84 -18.11
C HIS A 246 10.88 6.56 -18.91
N GLY A 247 12.04 5.96 -19.03
CA GLY A 247 12.22 4.66 -19.65
C GLY A 247 13.17 3.81 -18.82
N ASN A 248 12.90 2.51 -18.77
CA ASN A 248 13.71 1.53 -18.06
C ASN A 248 13.87 0.29 -18.92
N LEU A 249 15.08 -0.30 -18.89
CA LEU A 249 15.40 -1.55 -19.56
C LEU A 249 16.10 -2.47 -18.58
N ILE A 250 15.50 -3.62 -18.33
CA ILE A 250 16.05 -4.67 -17.47
C ILE A 250 16.35 -5.89 -18.33
N THR A 251 17.55 -6.40 -18.22
CA THR A 251 17.97 -7.64 -18.87
C THR A 251 18.52 -8.58 -17.82
N GLN A 252 18.04 -9.82 -17.81
CA GLN A 252 18.47 -10.86 -16.87
C GLN A 252 18.83 -12.12 -17.64
N GLY A 253 19.97 -12.71 -17.33
CA GLY A 253 20.36 -14.05 -17.73
C GLY A 253 20.26 -14.99 -16.53
N MET A 254 19.79 -16.22 -16.76
CA MET A 254 19.62 -17.22 -15.70
C MET A 254 20.28 -18.53 -16.12
N ASN A 255 20.77 -19.28 -15.14
CA ASN A 255 21.32 -20.62 -15.35
C ASN A 255 20.34 -21.68 -14.87
N ASN A 256 20.07 -22.66 -15.72
CA ASN A 256 19.35 -23.85 -15.33
C ASN A 256 20.35 -24.94 -14.90
N GLY A 257 20.47 -25.18 -13.58
CA GLY A 257 21.39 -26.16 -13.02
C GLY A 257 21.05 -27.61 -13.35
N LEU A 258 19.80 -27.94 -13.72
CA LEU A 258 19.44 -29.32 -14.14
C LEU A 258 19.93 -29.67 -15.53
N LYS A 259 19.90 -28.71 -16.45
CA LYS A 259 20.34 -28.89 -17.82
C LYS A 259 21.72 -28.27 -18.09
N ASN A 260 22.26 -27.55 -17.12
CA ASN A 260 23.52 -26.82 -17.25
C ASN A 260 23.56 -25.91 -18.50
N THR A 261 22.46 -25.19 -18.72
CA THR A 261 22.29 -24.25 -19.84
C THR A 261 22.14 -22.82 -19.32
N TYR A 262 22.54 -21.84 -20.15
CA TYR A 262 22.42 -20.41 -19.93
C TYR A 262 21.39 -19.77 -20.89
N ASP A 263 20.48 -20.57 -21.44
CA ASP A 263 19.52 -20.11 -22.44
C ASP A 263 18.35 -19.34 -21.86
N ASP A 264 18.23 -19.33 -20.52
CA ASP A 264 17.18 -18.61 -19.82
C ASP A 264 17.49 -17.12 -19.78
N ASN A 265 16.56 -16.32 -20.30
CA ASN A 265 16.72 -14.87 -20.35
C ASN A 265 15.39 -14.16 -20.13
N LYS A 266 15.47 -12.93 -19.62
CA LYS A 266 14.33 -12.04 -19.42
C LYS A 266 14.70 -10.64 -19.85
N PHE A 267 13.82 -10.01 -20.62
CA PHE A 267 13.91 -8.62 -21.04
C PHE A 267 12.64 -7.90 -20.60
N VAL A 268 12.80 -6.82 -19.88
CA VAL A 268 11.69 -5.96 -19.49
C VAL A 268 12.01 -4.55 -19.97
N PHE A 269 11.11 -4.01 -20.76
CA PHE A 269 11.21 -2.63 -21.23
C PHE A 269 9.95 -1.87 -20.78
N ASP A 270 10.12 -0.74 -20.13
CA ASP A 270 9.01 0.15 -19.81
C ASP A 270 9.27 1.59 -20.28
N LEU A 271 8.21 2.25 -20.69
CA LEU A 271 8.20 3.65 -21.09
C LEU A 271 6.98 4.33 -20.52
N SER A 272 7.17 5.47 -19.88
CA SER A 272 6.06 6.24 -19.33
C SER A 272 6.24 7.73 -19.49
N ASN A 273 5.12 8.43 -19.64
CA ASN A 273 5.07 9.90 -19.65
C ASN A 273 3.70 10.39 -19.21
N ARG A 274 3.63 11.66 -18.84
CA ARG A 274 2.37 12.36 -18.59
C ARG A 274 2.20 13.53 -19.55
N PHE A 275 0.98 13.65 -20.06
CA PHE A 275 0.60 14.63 -21.07
C PHE A 275 -0.48 15.57 -20.52
N PHE A 276 -0.74 16.67 -21.23
CA PHE A 276 -1.81 17.62 -20.94
C PHE A 276 -1.76 18.17 -19.50
N ASN A 277 -0.62 18.75 -19.09
CA ASN A 277 -0.40 19.27 -17.75
C ASN A 277 -0.67 18.18 -16.67
N ASN A 278 -0.09 17.01 -16.85
CA ASN A 278 -0.21 15.84 -15.96
C ASN A 278 -1.62 15.23 -15.84
N ARG A 279 -2.56 15.57 -16.73
CA ARG A 279 -3.92 15.01 -16.71
C ARG A 279 -4.01 13.59 -17.27
N LEU A 280 -3.18 13.25 -18.25
CA LEU A 280 -3.14 11.91 -18.86
C LEU A 280 -1.76 11.27 -18.64
N GLY A 281 -1.71 10.18 -17.90
CA GLY A 281 -0.52 9.35 -17.75
C GLY A 281 -0.61 8.12 -18.65
N ILE A 282 0.43 7.85 -19.42
CA ILE A 282 0.58 6.63 -20.22
C ILE A 282 1.82 5.90 -19.75
N LEU A 283 1.66 4.63 -19.41
CA LEU A 283 2.74 3.70 -19.12
C LEU A 283 2.56 2.48 -20.02
N MET A 284 3.61 2.11 -20.73
CA MET A 284 3.68 0.89 -21.53
C MET A 284 4.82 0.03 -21.01
N GLN A 285 4.56 -1.25 -20.84
CA GLN A 285 5.57 -2.23 -20.43
C GLN A 285 5.46 -3.46 -21.31
N VAL A 286 6.64 -4.00 -21.67
CA VAL A 286 6.77 -5.25 -22.43
C VAL A 286 7.74 -6.15 -21.68
N ASP A 287 7.26 -7.34 -21.33
CA ASP A 287 8.04 -8.40 -20.70
C ASP A 287 8.20 -9.56 -21.67
N LEU A 288 9.43 -9.91 -21.97
CA LEU A 288 9.79 -11.08 -22.77
C LEU A 288 10.65 -12.00 -21.93
N GLU A 289 10.17 -13.21 -21.72
CA GLU A 289 10.88 -14.20 -20.90
C GLU A 289 10.94 -15.55 -21.59
N ASN A 290 12.15 -16.10 -21.65
CA ASN A 290 12.41 -17.49 -22.00
C ASN A 290 13.02 -18.19 -20.79
N ARG A 291 12.29 -19.13 -20.21
CA ARG A 291 12.72 -19.86 -19.02
C ARG A 291 12.51 -21.36 -19.18
N ASN A 292 13.55 -22.11 -18.94
CA ASN A 292 13.49 -23.55 -18.86
C ASN A 292 12.95 -23.98 -17.47
N ARG A 293 11.73 -24.53 -17.44
CA ARG A 293 11.04 -25.00 -16.23
C ARG A 293 11.21 -26.48 -15.97
N SER A 294 12.26 -27.10 -16.48
CA SER A 294 12.55 -28.52 -16.22
C SER A 294 12.68 -28.76 -14.72
N SER A 295 11.97 -29.73 -14.21
CA SER A 295 12.05 -30.21 -12.84
C SER A 295 12.08 -31.72 -12.81
N HIS A 296 12.68 -32.30 -11.77
CA HIS A 296 12.49 -33.72 -11.46
C HIS A 296 11.28 -33.87 -10.56
N GLU A 297 10.26 -34.60 -11.01
CA GLU A 297 9.04 -34.81 -10.26
C GLU A 297 8.80 -36.31 -10.09
N ILE A 298 8.46 -36.70 -8.86
CA ILE A 298 8.00 -38.06 -8.53
C ILE A 298 6.52 -38.00 -8.29
N GLY A 299 5.74 -38.59 -9.20
CA GLY A 299 4.29 -38.72 -9.04
C GLY A 299 3.90 -40.15 -8.68
N ALA A 300 2.93 -40.29 -7.77
CA ALA A 300 2.38 -41.58 -7.41
C ALA A 300 0.85 -41.61 -7.61
N GLY A 301 0.35 -42.58 -8.30
CA GLY A 301 -1.07 -42.83 -8.42
C GLY A 301 -1.51 -43.90 -7.45
N TYR A 302 -2.63 -43.67 -6.76
CA TYR A 302 -3.22 -44.61 -5.82
C TYR A 302 -4.66 -44.93 -6.22
N ASN A 303 -5.03 -46.20 -6.23
CA ASN A 303 -6.41 -46.62 -6.41
C ASN A 303 -6.90 -47.37 -5.19
N LEU A 304 -8.16 -47.18 -4.85
CA LEU A 304 -8.87 -48.03 -3.89
C LEU A 304 -9.18 -49.34 -4.57
N VAL A 305 -8.81 -50.46 -3.94
CA VAL A 305 -9.13 -51.77 -4.41
C VAL A 305 -10.32 -52.30 -3.60
N GLY A 306 -11.49 -52.39 -4.25
CA GLY A 306 -12.74 -52.90 -3.68
C GLY A 306 -13.92 -51.95 -3.84
N GLU A 307 -15.09 -52.51 -4.10
CA GLU A 307 -16.32 -51.73 -4.41
C GLU A 307 -17.20 -51.41 -3.19
N THR A 308 -16.85 -51.86 -1.98
CA THR A 308 -17.68 -51.66 -0.79
C THR A 308 -16.98 -50.92 0.32
N LEU A 309 -17.67 -49.90 0.85
CA LEU A 309 -17.26 -49.02 1.93
C LEU A 309 -17.09 -49.73 3.31
N ASP A 310 -17.45 -50.98 3.43
CA ASP A 310 -17.49 -51.72 4.71
C ASP A 310 -16.18 -52.40 5.12
N THR A 311 -15.17 -52.40 4.27
CA THR A 311 -13.86 -52.91 4.59
C THR A 311 -12.83 -51.81 4.39
N ILE A 312 -11.93 -51.62 5.36
CA ILE A 312 -10.77 -50.76 5.23
C ILE A 312 -9.89 -51.36 4.12
N ASN A 313 -10.13 -50.95 2.89
CA ASN A 313 -9.35 -51.39 1.76
C ASN A 313 -8.04 -50.61 1.75
N PRO A 314 -6.89 -51.29 1.73
CA PRO A 314 -5.63 -50.63 1.63
C PRO A 314 -5.49 -49.88 0.31
N LEU A 315 -4.89 -48.69 0.35
CA LEU A 315 -4.47 -48.00 -0.85
C LEU A 315 -3.24 -48.71 -1.42
N TYR A 316 -3.31 -49.10 -2.67
CA TYR A 316 -2.16 -49.63 -3.37
C TYR A 316 -1.57 -48.62 -4.33
N LEU A 317 -0.24 -48.51 -4.33
CA LEU A 317 0.48 -47.78 -5.32
C LEU A 317 0.28 -48.42 -6.68
N THR A 318 -0.39 -47.77 -7.61
CA THR A 318 -0.70 -48.30 -8.96
C THR A 318 0.30 -47.81 -10.00
N SER A 319 0.91 -46.67 -9.81
CA SER A 319 1.94 -46.14 -10.70
C SER A 319 2.91 -45.25 -9.94
N LEU A 320 4.15 -45.31 -10.38
CA LEU A 320 5.22 -44.35 -9.97
C LEU A 320 5.78 -43.73 -11.24
N ASN A 321 5.58 -42.44 -11.41
CA ASN A 321 6.10 -41.68 -12.54
C ASN A 321 7.33 -40.89 -12.11
N LEU A 322 8.41 -41.02 -12.84
CA LEU A 322 9.64 -40.27 -12.71
C LEU A 322 9.81 -39.43 -14.00
N ASN A 323 9.75 -38.10 -13.88
CA ASN A 323 9.95 -37.15 -14.98
C ASN A 323 11.18 -36.28 -14.73
#